data_a3dd1292c95bed66a3dd4a101878471f
#
_entry.id   a3dd1292c95bed66a3dd4a101878471f
#
_cell.length_a   1.000
_cell.length_b   1.000
_cell.length_c   1.000
_cell.angle_alpha   90.00
_cell.angle_beta   90.00
_cell.angle_gamma   90.00
#
_symmetry.space_group_name_H-M   'P 1'
#
loop_
_entity.id
_entity.type
_entity.pdbx_description
1 polymer ?
#
loop_
_entity_poly.entity_id
_entity_poly.type
_entity_poly.pdbx_seq_one_letter_code
_entity_poly.pdbx_strand_id
1 'polypeptide(L)'
;AAAMTAAAGIPALAGGPTAINLGIANVGGGNVGNANNGLANIGNANLGNYNFGSGNFGNSNIGSASLGNNNIGFGNLGSNNVGVGNLGNLNTGFANTGLGNFGFGNTGNNNIGIGLTGNNQIGIGGLNSGTGNFGLFNSGSGNVGFFNSGNGNFGIGNSGNFNTGGWNSGHGNTGFFNAGSFNTGMLDVGNANTGSLNTGSYNMGDFNPGSSNTGTFNTGNANTGFLNAGNINTGVFNIGHMNNGLFNTGDMNNGVFYRGVGQGSLQFSITTPDLTLPPLQIPGISVPAFSLPAITLPSLTIPAATTPANITV
;
A
#
# COMPACT_ATOMS: atom_id res chain seq x y z
N ALA A 1 21.75 14.70 -7.97
CA ALA A 1 21.84 16.13 -8.16
C ALA A 1 23.27 16.48 -8.58
N ALA A 2 23.48 16.70 -9.88
CA ALA A 2 24.74 17.17 -10.38
C ALA A 2 24.81 18.67 -10.09
N ALA A 3 25.62 19.07 -9.12
CA ALA A 3 26.03 20.44 -8.97
C ALA A 3 26.85 20.79 -10.22
N MET A 4 26.28 21.56 -11.14
CA MET A 4 27.09 22.18 -12.18
C MET A 4 28.02 23.20 -11.50
N THR A 5 29.26 22.81 -11.31
CA THR A 5 30.35 23.71 -11.06
C THR A 5 30.64 24.48 -12.37
N ALA A 6 29.80 25.47 -12.64
CA ALA A 6 30.10 26.43 -13.70
C ALA A 6 31.04 27.53 -13.16
N ALA A 7 32.18 27.12 -12.67
CA ALA A 7 33.28 28.02 -12.39
C ALA A 7 34.46 27.79 -13.37
N ALA A 8 34.13 27.42 -14.61
CA ALA A 8 35.16 27.22 -15.61
C ALA A 8 35.03 28.28 -16.68
N GLY A 9 35.91 29.29 -16.62
CA GLY A 9 36.20 30.09 -17.80
C GLY A 9 36.28 31.60 -17.69
N ILE A 10 36.23 32.22 -16.53
CA ILE A 10 36.81 33.55 -16.41
C ILE A 10 38.32 33.34 -16.17
N PRO A 11 39.16 33.74 -17.12
CA PRO A 11 40.60 33.66 -16.87
C PRO A 11 40.87 34.38 -15.57
N ALA A 12 41.42 33.71 -14.57
CA ALA A 12 41.93 34.39 -13.42
C ALA A 12 42.95 35.42 -13.95
N LEU A 13 42.55 36.69 -14.04
CA LEU A 13 43.51 37.76 -13.99
C LEU A 13 44.18 37.54 -12.65
N ALA A 14 45.35 36.99 -12.65
CA ALA A 14 46.15 36.69 -11.47
C ALA A 14 46.44 38.04 -10.79
N GLY A 15 45.45 38.53 -10.08
CA GLY A 15 45.49 39.82 -9.39
C GLY A 15 45.92 39.61 -7.97
N GLY A 16 47.18 39.50 -7.72
CA GLY A 16 47.72 39.91 -6.44
C GLY A 16 47.40 41.37 -6.17
N PRO A 17 47.63 41.91 -4.93
CA PRO A 17 47.35 43.29 -4.55
C PRO A 17 47.97 44.36 -5.44
N THR A 18 48.79 44.01 -6.41
CA THR A 18 49.43 44.84 -7.40
C THR A 18 48.79 44.82 -8.81
N ALA A 19 47.69 44.08 -9.00
CA ALA A 19 47.02 44.03 -10.29
C ALA A 19 46.29 45.35 -10.58
N ILE A 20 46.39 45.84 -11.81
CA ILE A 20 45.82 47.13 -12.22
C ILE A 20 44.30 47.06 -12.23
N ASN A 21 43.67 48.03 -11.55
CA ASN A 21 42.23 48.26 -11.62
C ASN A 21 41.89 49.09 -12.87
N LEU A 22 40.83 48.74 -13.58
CA LEU A 22 40.27 49.51 -14.67
C LEU A 22 38.93 50.15 -14.22
N GLY A 23 38.89 51.52 -14.17
CA GLY A 23 37.73 52.28 -13.67
C GLY A 23 38.03 53.06 -12.42
N ILE A 24 36.98 53.66 -11.81
CA ILE A 24 37.12 54.61 -10.69
C ILE A 24 36.71 53.96 -9.38
N ALA A 25 37.36 54.44 -8.28
CA ALA A 25 37.03 54.07 -6.88
C ALA A 25 37.10 52.55 -6.58
N ASN A 26 37.95 51.82 -7.26
CA ASN A 26 38.17 50.41 -6.92
C ASN A 26 39.19 50.27 -5.81
N VAL A 27 38.92 49.33 -4.88
CA VAL A 27 39.83 48.92 -3.78
C VAL A 27 40.22 47.48 -3.99
N GLY A 28 41.52 47.14 -3.83
CA GLY A 28 42.07 45.82 -4.12
C GLY A 28 42.73 45.77 -5.48
N GLY A 29 42.72 44.63 -6.17
CA GLY A 29 43.47 44.44 -7.41
C GLY A 29 42.71 43.73 -8.50
N GLY A 30 42.97 44.09 -9.77
CA GLY A 30 42.39 43.38 -10.94
C GLY A 30 40.89 43.63 -11.17
N ASN A 31 40.33 44.67 -10.59
CA ASN A 31 38.89 44.97 -10.78
C ASN A 31 38.68 45.73 -12.11
N VAL A 32 37.57 45.43 -12.76
CA VAL A 32 37.11 46.14 -14.00
C VAL A 32 35.74 46.72 -13.72
N GLY A 33 35.60 48.04 -13.89
CA GLY A 33 34.39 48.79 -13.56
C GLY A 33 34.59 49.74 -12.38
N ASN A 34 33.51 50.12 -11.69
CA ASN A 34 33.59 51.18 -10.69
C ASN A 34 33.20 50.73 -9.30
N ALA A 35 33.84 51.29 -8.26
CA ALA A 35 33.51 51.12 -6.86
C ALA A 35 33.51 49.63 -6.38
N ASN A 36 34.33 48.79 -6.99
CA ASN A 36 34.50 47.43 -6.51
C ASN A 36 35.50 47.40 -5.32
N ASN A 37 35.19 46.56 -4.33
CA ASN A 37 36.08 46.33 -3.19
C ASN A 37 36.40 44.84 -3.08
N GLY A 38 37.65 44.47 -3.33
CA GLY A 38 38.12 43.07 -3.35
C GLY A 38 39.00 42.81 -4.55
N LEU A 39 39.04 41.54 -4.98
CA LEU A 39 39.90 41.08 -6.07
C LEU A 39 39.11 40.64 -7.29
N ALA A 40 39.55 41.01 -8.47
CA ALA A 40 39.11 40.52 -9.75
C ALA A 40 37.59 40.56 -9.96
N ASN A 41 36.91 41.59 -9.52
CA ASN A 41 35.51 41.82 -9.80
C ASN A 41 35.34 42.50 -11.17
N ILE A 42 34.30 42.11 -11.90
CA ILE A 42 33.93 42.73 -13.19
C ILE A 42 32.52 43.29 -13.05
N GLY A 43 32.37 44.60 -13.18
CA GLY A 43 31.11 45.33 -13.02
C GLY A 43 31.21 46.43 -11.99
N ASN A 44 30.11 46.79 -11.31
CA ASN A 44 30.13 47.96 -10.41
C ASN A 44 29.67 47.58 -8.99
N ALA A 45 30.26 48.25 -8.01
CA ALA A 45 29.87 48.18 -6.61
C ALA A 45 29.81 46.78 -6.02
N ASN A 46 30.71 45.88 -6.43
CA ASN A 46 30.84 44.56 -5.81
C ASN A 46 31.71 44.60 -4.58
N LEU A 47 31.33 43.87 -3.52
CA LEU A 47 32.09 43.68 -2.29
C LEU A 47 32.44 42.21 -2.13
N GLY A 48 33.73 41.90 -2.18
CA GLY A 48 34.25 40.51 -2.19
C GLY A 48 35.07 40.23 -3.44
N ASN A 49 35.24 38.97 -3.79
CA ASN A 49 36.17 38.59 -4.86
C ASN A 49 35.48 37.86 -5.98
N TYR A 50 35.98 38.04 -7.21
CA TYR A 50 35.59 37.29 -8.39
C TYR A 50 34.08 37.39 -8.75
N ASN A 51 33.44 38.52 -8.42
CA ASN A 51 32.06 38.75 -8.83
C ASN A 51 31.99 39.30 -10.26
N PHE A 52 30.98 38.82 -11.00
CA PHE A 52 30.64 39.31 -12.34
C PHE A 52 29.23 39.91 -12.32
N GLY A 53 29.12 41.21 -12.54
CA GLY A 53 27.88 41.95 -12.46
C GLY A 53 27.94 43.10 -11.46
N SER A 54 26.80 43.50 -10.89
CA SER A 54 26.78 44.72 -10.04
C SER A 54 26.12 44.50 -8.71
N GLY A 55 26.69 45.14 -7.67
CA GLY A 55 26.09 45.16 -6.36
C GLY A 55 26.07 43.80 -5.63
N ASN A 56 26.99 42.91 -5.97
CA ASN A 56 27.10 41.63 -5.27
C ASN A 56 27.95 41.78 -3.98
N PHE A 57 27.51 41.05 -2.95
CA PHE A 57 28.17 41.01 -1.66
C PHE A 57 28.57 39.54 -1.33
N GLY A 58 29.87 39.26 -1.34
CA GLY A 58 30.43 37.93 -1.20
C GLY A 58 31.33 37.55 -2.37
N ASN A 59 31.53 36.30 -2.63
CA ASN A 59 32.50 35.84 -3.61
C ASN A 59 31.86 35.05 -4.75
N SER A 60 32.41 35.20 -5.97
CA SER A 60 32.11 34.38 -7.11
C SER A 60 30.61 34.42 -7.51
N ASN A 61 29.93 35.52 -7.34
CA ASN A 61 28.56 35.70 -7.78
C ASN A 61 28.55 36.15 -9.25
N ILE A 62 27.64 35.61 -10.03
CA ILE A 62 27.38 35.98 -11.44
C ILE A 62 25.98 36.58 -11.52
N GLY A 63 25.85 37.84 -11.84
CA GLY A 63 24.59 38.56 -11.86
C GLY A 63 24.62 39.79 -10.99
N SER A 64 23.49 40.16 -10.38
CA SER A 64 23.45 41.41 -9.62
C SER A 64 22.68 41.28 -8.30
N ALA A 65 23.09 42.09 -7.34
CA ALA A 65 22.40 42.25 -6.05
C ALA A 65 22.30 40.95 -5.24
N SER A 66 23.23 40.05 -5.39
CA SER A 66 23.27 38.80 -4.61
C SER A 66 24.12 38.98 -3.34
N LEU A 67 23.66 38.35 -2.24
CA LEU A 67 24.36 38.33 -0.94
C LEU A 67 24.73 36.88 -0.58
N GLY A 68 26.03 36.60 -0.47
CA GLY A 68 26.59 35.28 -0.22
C GLY A 68 27.57 34.86 -1.32
N ASN A 69 27.75 33.55 -1.51
CA ASN A 69 28.80 33.09 -2.41
C ASN A 69 28.21 32.19 -3.54
N ASN A 70 28.87 32.25 -4.71
CA ASN A 70 28.57 31.33 -5.83
C ASN A 70 27.12 31.42 -6.31
N ASN A 71 26.44 32.52 -6.22
CA ASN A 71 25.11 32.69 -6.73
C ASN A 71 25.16 33.04 -8.23
N ILE A 72 24.22 32.51 -8.99
CA ILE A 72 24.00 32.85 -10.40
C ILE A 72 22.61 33.47 -10.56
N GLY A 73 22.53 34.73 -11.02
CA GLY A 73 21.26 35.41 -11.25
C GLY A 73 21.11 36.68 -10.42
N PHE A 74 19.91 37.03 -9.98
CA PHE A 74 19.59 38.29 -9.38
C PHE A 74 18.99 38.17 -7.99
N GLY A 75 19.47 38.99 -7.03
CA GLY A 75 18.85 39.15 -5.73
C GLY A 75 18.80 37.88 -4.87
N ASN A 76 19.73 36.97 -5.07
CA ASN A 76 19.78 35.75 -4.23
C ASN A 76 20.46 36.08 -2.88
N LEU A 77 19.89 35.51 -1.80
CA LEU A 77 20.42 35.61 -0.43
C LEU A 77 20.80 34.22 0.07
N GLY A 78 22.09 34.03 0.36
CA GLY A 78 22.67 32.73 0.71
C GLY A 78 23.70 32.28 -0.32
N SER A 79 23.95 30.98 -0.45
CA SER A 79 25.02 30.48 -1.32
C SER A 79 24.56 29.42 -2.29
N ASN A 80 25.24 29.39 -3.45
CA ASN A 80 24.99 28.39 -4.48
C ASN A 80 23.55 28.40 -5.02
N ASN A 81 22.89 29.53 -5.04
CA ASN A 81 21.56 29.66 -5.64
C ASN A 81 21.67 30.00 -7.14
N VAL A 82 20.76 29.44 -7.91
CA VAL A 82 20.64 29.73 -9.36
C VAL A 82 19.24 30.29 -9.64
N GLY A 83 19.17 31.50 -10.15
CA GLY A 83 17.87 32.13 -10.48
C GLY A 83 17.66 33.46 -9.80
N VAL A 84 16.43 33.77 -9.39
CA VAL A 84 16.08 35.12 -8.92
C VAL A 84 15.37 35.07 -7.57
N GLY A 85 15.87 35.88 -6.63
CA GLY A 85 15.19 36.09 -5.34
C GLY A 85 15.12 34.90 -4.43
N ASN A 86 16.02 33.93 -4.57
CA ASN A 86 16.05 32.77 -3.67
C ASN A 86 16.68 33.15 -2.30
N LEU A 87 16.08 32.63 -1.23
CA LEU A 87 16.54 32.81 0.15
C LEU A 87 16.98 31.46 0.72
N GLY A 88 18.24 31.35 1.15
CA GLY A 88 18.85 30.14 1.65
C GLY A 88 19.90 29.59 0.70
N ASN A 89 20.12 28.28 0.66
CA ASN A 89 21.23 27.72 -0.10
C ASN A 89 20.77 26.67 -1.11
N LEU A 90 21.51 26.55 -2.22
CA LEU A 90 21.31 25.50 -3.21
C LEU A 90 19.91 25.52 -3.90
N ASN A 91 19.21 26.63 -3.88
CA ASN A 91 17.93 26.76 -4.53
C ASN A 91 18.12 27.06 -6.02
N THR A 92 17.28 26.46 -6.87
CA THR A 92 17.23 26.73 -8.31
C THR A 92 15.84 27.19 -8.72
N GLY A 93 15.75 28.37 -9.31
CA GLY A 93 14.47 28.92 -9.79
C GLY A 93 14.15 30.29 -9.19
N PHE A 94 12.91 30.55 -8.85
CA PHE A 94 12.42 31.87 -8.42
C PHE A 94 11.84 31.84 -7.01
N ALA A 95 12.25 32.78 -6.17
CA ALA A 95 11.65 33.06 -4.87
C ALA A 95 11.51 31.84 -3.96
N ASN A 96 12.41 30.87 -4.05
CA ASN A 96 12.43 29.72 -3.16
C ASN A 96 13.06 30.12 -1.82
N THR A 97 12.54 29.58 -0.71
CA THR A 97 13.04 29.81 0.64
C THR A 97 13.42 28.49 1.31
N GLY A 98 14.67 28.35 1.77
CA GLY A 98 15.18 27.16 2.45
C GLY A 98 16.36 26.51 1.72
N LEU A 99 16.42 25.21 1.71
CA LEU A 99 17.57 24.46 1.19
C LEU A 99 17.18 23.58 0.01
N GLY A 100 17.89 23.69 -1.13
CA GLY A 100 17.83 22.72 -2.20
C GLY A 100 16.48 22.64 -2.95
N ASN A 101 15.69 23.70 -2.95
CA ASN A 101 14.42 23.73 -3.67
C ASN A 101 14.65 23.98 -5.18
N PHE A 102 13.82 23.32 -5.99
CA PHE A 102 13.80 23.52 -7.46
C PHE A 102 12.40 23.96 -7.89
N GLY A 103 12.29 25.14 -8.50
CA GLY A 103 11.03 25.66 -9.04
C GLY A 103 10.68 27.07 -8.58
N PHE A 104 9.41 27.32 -8.26
CA PHE A 104 8.87 28.64 -7.98
C PHE A 104 8.25 28.73 -6.59
N GLY A 105 8.70 29.67 -5.75
CA GLY A 105 8.02 30.03 -4.51
C GLY A 105 7.92 28.91 -3.47
N ASN A 106 8.80 27.92 -3.52
CA ASN A 106 8.79 26.82 -2.56
C ASN A 106 9.37 27.26 -1.23
N THR A 107 8.78 26.81 -0.11
CA THR A 107 9.24 27.07 1.25
C THR A 107 9.51 25.74 1.99
N GLY A 108 10.73 25.59 2.52
CA GLY A 108 11.20 24.36 3.16
C GLY A 108 12.40 23.78 2.43
N ASN A 109 12.56 22.46 2.45
CA ASN A 109 13.78 21.84 1.91
C ASN A 109 13.47 20.80 0.84
N ASN A 110 14.30 20.76 -0.22
CA ASN A 110 14.30 19.75 -1.27
C ASN A 110 12.93 19.59 -1.98
N ASN A 111 12.18 20.66 -2.13
CA ASN A 111 10.92 20.64 -2.86
C ASN A 111 11.18 20.83 -4.36
N ILE A 112 10.41 20.13 -5.19
CA ILE A 112 10.44 20.26 -6.66
C ILE A 112 9.04 20.64 -7.14
N GLY A 113 8.86 21.89 -7.58
CA GLY A 113 7.54 22.32 -8.07
C GLY A 113 7.24 23.79 -7.84
N ILE A 114 5.99 24.11 -7.56
CA ILE A 114 5.48 25.48 -7.46
C ILE A 114 4.75 25.67 -6.14
N GLY A 115 5.18 26.63 -5.32
CA GLY A 115 4.48 27.08 -4.11
C GLY A 115 4.33 25.99 -3.02
N LEU A 116 5.21 25.03 -3.01
CA LEU A 116 5.21 23.94 -2.01
C LEU A 116 5.64 24.45 -0.64
N THR A 117 5.00 23.95 0.42
CA THR A 117 5.34 24.24 1.81
C THR A 117 5.60 22.96 2.58
N GLY A 118 6.79 22.81 3.15
CA GLY A 118 7.23 21.58 3.83
C GLY A 118 8.51 21.04 3.22
N ASN A 119 8.78 19.75 3.34
CA ASN A 119 10.04 19.17 2.87
C ASN A 119 9.80 17.98 1.92
N ASN A 120 10.71 17.82 0.96
CA ASN A 120 10.75 16.68 0.04
C ASN A 120 9.43 16.45 -0.73
N GLN A 121 8.76 17.52 -1.09
CA GLN A 121 7.51 17.45 -1.84
C GLN A 121 7.74 17.65 -3.33
N ILE A 122 6.93 16.99 -4.15
CA ILE A 122 6.93 17.16 -5.59
C ILE A 122 5.50 17.46 -6.04
N GLY A 123 5.29 18.56 -6.77
CA GLY A 123 3.98 18.93 -7.27
C GLY A 123 3.70 20.41 -7.25
N ILE A 124 2.45 20.80 -6.98
CA ILE A 124 1.98 22.17 -6.90
C ILE A 124 1.50 22.43 -5.47
N GLY A 125 2.03 23.47 -4.85
CA GLY A 125 1.74 23.85 -3.46
C GLY A 125 0.30 24.34 -3.27
N GLY A 126 -0.17 24.21 -2.02
CA GLY A 126 -1.58 24.40 -1.70
C GLY A 126 -2.45 23.19 -2.08
N LEU A 127 -1.93 22.31 -2.92
CA LEU A 127 -2.61 21.08 -3.34
C LEU A 127 -2.11 19.83 -2.59
N ASN A 128 -0.97 19.92 -1.91
CA ASN A 128 -0.47 18.90 -0.98
C ASN A 128 -0.19 19.55 0.38
N SER A 129 -0.43 18.79 1.45
CA SER A 129 -0.03 19.19 2.81
C SER A 129 0.76 18.07 3.50
N GLY A 130 1.69 18.44 4.39
CA GLY A 130 2.52 17.48 5.10
C GLY A 130 3.90 17.25 4.45
N THR A 131 4.41 16.03 4.45
CA THR A 131 5.82 15.76 4.10
C THR A 131 5.95 14.60 3.12
N GLY A 132 6.80 14.76 2.10
CA GLY A 132 7.16 13.68 1.18
C GLY A 132 6.05 13.16 0.29
N ASN A 133 4.99 13.94 0.08
CA ASN A 133 3.90 13.56 -0.80
C ASN A 133 4.28 13.76 -2.28
N PHE A 134 3.90 12.82 -3.10
CA PHE A 134 4.06 12.87 -4.55
C PHE A 134 2.69 12.86 -5.23
N GLY A 135 2.41 13.86 -6.09
CA GLY A 135 1.12 14.01 -6.76
C GLY A 135 0.34 15.23 -6.28
N LEU A 136 -0.99 15.17 -6.29
CA LEU A 136 -1.84 16.31 -5.97
C LEU A 136 -2.90 15.97 -4.92
N PHE A 137 -3.26 16.96 -4.08
CA PHE A 137 -4.32 16.87 -3.07
C PHE A 137 -4.09 15.78 -2.00
N ASN A 138 -2.83 15.41 -1.78
CA ASN A 138 -2.46 14.50 -0.71
C ASN A 138 -2.26 15.25 0.61
N SER A 139 -2.65 14.64 1.73
CA SER A 139 -2.39 15.15 3.08
C SER A 139 -1.75 14.08 3.96
N GLY A 140 -0.86 14.51 4.87
CA GLY A 140 -0.10 13.58 5.70
C GLY A 140 1.30 13.30 5.15
N SER A 141 1.80 12.10 5.22
CA SER A 141 3.22 11.84 4.90
C SER A 141 3.41 10.69 3.92
N GLY A 142 4.27 10.91 2.92
CA GLY A 142 4.73 9.85 2.02
C GLY A 142 3.66 9.25 1.11
N ASN A 143 2.57 9.95 0.85
CA ASN A 143 1.53 9.48 -0.06
C ASN A 143 1.94 9.68 -1.52
N VAL A 144 1.60 8.72 -2.37
CA VAL A 144 1.84 8.79 -3.82
C VAL A 144 0.51 8.68 -4.55
N GLY A 145 0.20 9.67 -5.39
CA GLY A 145 -1.03 9.69 -6.18
C GLY A 145 -1.91 10.90 -5.89
N PHE A 146 -3.22 10.71 -5.83
CA PHE A 146 -4.17 11.81 -5.75
C PHE A 146 -5.15 11.63 -4.59
N PHE A 147 -5.46 12.71 -3.87
CA PHE A 147 -6.49 12.76 -2.82
C PHE A 147 -6.28 11.77 -1.67
N ASN A 148 -5.05 11.31 -1.43
CA ASN A 148 -4.78 10.42 -0.30
C ASN A 148 -4.62 11.22 1.00
N SER A 149 -5.10 10.65 2.12
CA SER A 149 -4.93 11.22 3.45
C SER A 149 -4.35 10.19 4.43
N GLY A 150 -3.47 10.61 5.32
CA GLY A 150 -2.73 9.73 6.22
C GLY A 150 -1.33 9.44 5.72
N ASN A 151 -0.80 8.25 5.91
CA ASN A 151 0.62 7.99 5.64
C ASN A 151 0.84 6.82 4.67
N GLY A 152 1.77 7.01 3.75
CA GLY A 152 2.27 5.94 2.89
C GLY A 152 1.25 5.30 1.96
N ASN A 153 0.17 6.00 1.61
CA ASN A 153 -0.82 5.47 0.68
C ASN A 153 -0.33 5.61 -0.76
N PHE A 154 -0.63 4.62 -1.58
CA PHE A 154 -0.35 4.61 -3.00
C PHE A 154 -1.66 4.49 -3.81
N GLY A 155 -1.97 5.49 -4.64
CA GLY A 155 -3.15 5.45 -5.50
C GLY A 155 -4.06 6.67 -5.36
N ILE A 156 -5.38 6.47 -5.31
CA ILE A 156 -6.35 7.56 -5.38
C ILE A 156 -7.34 7.46 -4.22
N GLY A 157 -7.51 8.56 -3.47
CA GLY A 157 -8.59 8.70 -2.48
C GLY A 157 -8.49 7.78 -1.28
N ASN A 158 -7.32 7.22 -1.00
CA ASN A 158 -7.14 6.37 0.18
C ASN A 158 -7.07 7.21 1.45
N SER A 159 -7.66 6.71 2.54
CA SER A 159 -7.56 7.32 3.86
C SER A 159 -7.02 6.34 4.90
N GLY A 160 -6.18 6.82 5.82
CA GLY A 160 -5.46 5.98 6.75
C GLY A 160 -4.05 5.67 6.30
N ASN A 161 -3.53 4.47 6.53
CA ASN A 161 -2.10 4.23 6.31
C ASN A 161 -1.83 3.02 5.43
N PHE A 162 -0.84 3.15 4.56
CA PHE A 162 -0.29 2.06 3.75
C PHE A 162 -1.31 1.34 2.86
N ASN A 163 -2.36 2.04 2.41
CA ASN A 163 -3.32 1.49 1.47
C ASN A 163 -2.79 1.62 0.04
N THR A 164 -3.05 0.61 -0.78
CA THR A 164 -2.71 0.59 -2.21
C THR A 164 -3.97 0.41 -3.05
N GLY A 165 -4.15 1.28 -4.05
CA GLY A 165 -5.32 1.23 -4.92
C GLY A 165 -6.21 2.47 -4.79
N GLY A 166 -7.52 2.30 -4.63
CA GLY A 166 -8.42 3.45 -4.60
C GLY A 166 -9.51 3.38 -3.54
N TRP A 167 -9.79 4.52 -2.91
CA TRP A 167 -10.87 4.72 -1.93
C TRP A 167 -10.89 3.69 -0.79
N ASN A 168 -9.71 3.19 -0.41
CA ASN A 168 -9.60 2.34 0.77
C ASN A 168 -9.54 3.20 2.03
N SER A 169 -10.14 2.70 3.12
CA SER A 169 -10.05 3.33 4.44
C SER A 169 -9.51 2.36 5.48
N GLY A 170 -8.63 2.86 6.36
CA GLY A 170 -8.00 2.06 7.40
C GLY A 170 -6.54 1.75 7.13
N HIS A 171 -6.10 0.52 7.32
CA HIS A 171 -4.67 0.21 7.29
C HIS A 171 -4.34 -0.97 6.39
N GLY A 172 -3.37 -0.78 5.49
CA GLY A 172 -2.76 -1.87 4.74
C GLY A 172 -3.70 -2.57 3.74
N ASN A 173 -4.75 -1.92 3.27
CA ASN A 173 -5.65 -2.51 2.29
C ASN A 173 -5.06 -2.43 0.89
N THR A 174 -5.30 -3.45 0.09
CA THR A 174 -4.93 -3.51 -1.33
C THR A 174 -6.17 -3.71 -2.19
N GLY A 175 -6.41 -2.83 -3.16
CA GLY A 175 -7.56 -2.90 -4.05
C GLY A 175 -8.45 -1.66 -3.97
N PHE A 176 -9.76 -1.84 -4.03
CA PHE A 176 -10.68 -0.71 -4.13
C PHE A 176 -11.82 -0.78 -3.10
N PHE A 177 -12.14 0.37 -2.50
CA PHE A 177 -13.29 0.54 -1.60
C PHE A 177 -13.29 -0.38 -0.37
N ASN A 178 -12.12 -0.83 0.08
CA ASN A 178 -12.01 -1.66 1.28
C ASN A 178 -12.04 -0.77 2.54
N ALA A 179 -12.73 -1.26 3.58
CA ALA A 179 -12.80 -0.61 4.88
C ALA A 179 -12.33 -1.54 5.99
N GLY A 180 -11.41 -1.07 6.84
CA GLY A 180 -10.80 -1.86 7.88
C GLY A 180 -9.33 -2.09 7.64
N SER A 181 -8.80 -3.28 7.91
CA SER A 181 -7.35 -3.49 7.81
C SER A 181 -6.99 -4.77 7.06
N PHE A 182 -5.93 -4.68 6.27
CA PHE A 182 -5.32 -5.81 5.57
C PHE A 182 -6.26 -6.56 4.62
N ASN A 183 -7.26 -5.90 4.06
CA ASN A 183 -8.13 -6.49 3.04
C ASN A 183 -7.43 -6.45 1.68
N THR A 184 -7.60 -7.51 0.90
CA THR A 184 -7.10 -7.61 -0.47
C THR A 184 -8.25 -7.95 -1.40
N GLY A 185 -8.66 -6.98 -2.21
CA GLY A 185 -9.78 -7.15 -3.12
C GLY A 185 -10.64 -5.91 -3.28
N MET A 186 -11.94 -6.08 -3.30
CA MET A 186 -12.86 -4.98 -3.57
C MET A 186 -14.07 -5.02 -2.64
N LEU A 187 -14.41 -3.86 -2.06
CA LEU A 187 -15.62 -3.70 -1.23
C LEU A 187 -15.65 -4.62 0.01
N ASP A 188 -14.47 -4.98 0.52
CA ASP A 188 -14.38 -5.75 1.75
C ASP A 188 -14.49 -4.84 2.97
N VAL A 189 -15.25 -5.30 3.98
CA VAL A 189 -15.44 -4.58 5.25
C VAL A 189 -15.02 -5.46 6.41
N GLY A 190 -14.09 -4.97 7.23
CA GLY A 190 -13.52 -5.73 8.34
C GLY A 190 -12.02 -5.96 8.16
N ASN A 191 -11.49 -7.07 8.61
CA ASN A 191 -10.05 -7.27 8.61
C ASN A 191 -9.63 -8.55 7.90
N ALA A 192 -8.52 -8.47 7.18
CA ALA A 192 -7.85 -9.62 6.58
C ALA A 192 -8.76 -10.46 5.66
N ASN A 193 -9.62 -9.80 4.90
CA ASN A 193 -10.41 -10.46 3.86
C ASN A 193 -9.62 -10.51 2.55
N THR A 194 -9.79 -11.60 1.82
CA THR A 194 -9.25 -11.77 0.46
C THR A 194 -10.38 -12.12 -0.49
N GLY A 195 -10.60 -11.29 -1.50
CA GLY A 195 -11.70 -11.44 -2.45
C GLY A 195 -12.54 -10.20 -2.59
N SER A 196 -13.85 -10.35 -2.69
CA SER A 196 -14.71 -9.17 -2.89
C SER A 196 -16.03 -9.29 -2.10
N LEU A 197 -16.51 -8.14 -1.62
CA LEU A 197 -17.81 -8.04 -0.95
C LEU A 197 -17.93 -8.92 0.31
N ASN A 198 -16.83 -9.12 1.01
CA ASN A 198 -16.83 -9.82 2.28
C ASN A 198 -17.12 -8.83 3.41
N THR A 199 -17.95 -9.25 4.36
CA THR A 199 -18.26 -8.46 5.56
C THR A 199 -17.92 -9.25 6.82
N GLY A 200 -17.02 -8.73 7.63
CA GLY A 200 -16.44 -9.45 8.77
C GLY A 200 -14.96 -9.64 8.57
N SER A 201 -14.38 -10.70 9.11
CA SER A 201 -12.91 -10.83 9.10
C SER A 201 -12.45 -12.22 8.67
N TYR A 202 -11.26 -12.26 8.08
CA TYR A 202 -10.60 -13.52 7.69
C TYR A 202 -11.39 -14.34 6.66
N ASN A 203 -12.16 -13.70 5.79
CA ASN A 203 -12.84 -14.39 4.70
C ASN A 203 -11.93 -14.52 3.48
N MET A 204 -12.01 -15.67 2.82
CA MET A 204 -11.33 -15.94 1.56
C MET A 204 -12.36 -16.31 0.49
N GLY A 205 -12.49 -15.49 -0.55
CA GLY A 205 -13.49 -15.63 -1.61
C GLY A 205 -14.47 -14.46 -1.62
N ASP A 206 -15.65 -14.64 -2.18
CA ASP A 206 -16.52 -13.52 -2.46
C ASP A 206 -17.87 -13.64 -1.72
N PHE A 207 -18.46 -12.48 -1.40
CA PHE A 207 -19.81 -12.39 -0.81
C PHE A 207 -19.99 -13.22 0.48
N ASN A 208 -19.02 -13.20 1.36
CA ASN A 208 -19.11 -13.91 2.63
C ASN A 208 -19.43 -12.92 3.77
N PRO A 209 -20.68 -12.82 4.24
CA PRO A 209 -20.99 -12.14 5.47
C PRO A 209 -20.71 -13.04 6.68
N GLY A 210 -19.93 -12.54 7.63
CA GLY A 210 -19.45 -13.28 8.80
C GLY A 210 -17.94 -13.39 8.80
N SER A 211 -17.39 -14.37 9.48
CA SER A 211 -15.93 -14.45 9.66
C SER A 211 -15.37 -15.84 9.36
N SER A 212 -14.14 -15.87 8.90
CA SER A 212 -13.39 -17.11 8.64
C SER A 212 -14.06 -18.04 7.62
N ASN A 213 -14.77 -17.48 6.65
CA ASN A 213 -15.36 -18.26 5.58
C ASN A 213 -14.38 -18.42 4.42
N THR A 214 -14.38 -19.61 3.81
CA THR A 214 -13.63 -19.90 2.59
C THR A 214 -14.59 -20.32 1.49
N GLY A 215 -14.53 -19.64 0.35
CA GLY A 215 -15.43 -19.88 -0.78
C GLY A 215 -16.39 -18.70 -1.00
N THR A 216 -17.59 -18.99 -1.50
CA THR A 216 -18.44 -17.90 -1.99
C THR A 216 -19.87 -18.01 -1.44
N PHE A 217 -20.47 -16.87 -1.11
CA PHE A 217 -21.85 -16.77 -0.57
C PHE A 217 -22.08 -17.54 0.74
N ASN A 218 -21.06 -17.67 1.59
CA ASN A 218 -21.25 -18.31 2.89
C ASN A 218 -21.69 -17.26 3.92
N THR A 219 -22.74 -17.56 4.66
CA THR A 219 -23.29 -16.69 5.71
C THR A 219 -23.06 -17.30 7.09
N GLY A 220 -22.49 -16.53 8.02
CA GLY A 220 -22.10 -17.00 9.34
C GLY A 220 -20.59 -17.21 9.44
N ASN A 221 -20.12 -18.13 10.26
CA ASN A 221 -18.70 -18.21 10.55
C ASN A 221 -18.12 -19.60 10.22
N ALA A 222 -16.87 -19.59 9.78
CA ALA A 222 -16.07 -20.79 9.56
C ALA A 222 -16.70 -21.78 8.58
N ASN A 223 -17.37 -21.28 7.55
CA ASN A 223 -17.91 -22.13 6.48
C ASN A 223 -16.88 -22.29 5.38
N THR A 224 -16.85 -23.48 4.78
CA THR A 224 -16.04 -23.78 3.60
C THR A 224 -16.91 -24.29 2.47
N GLY A 225 -16.86 -23.61 1.32
CA GLY A 225 -17.60 -24.03 0.13
C GLY A 225 -18.51 -22.94 -0.42
N PHE A 226 -19.72 -23.31 -0.81
CA PHE A 226 -20.60 -22.43 -1.56
C PHE A 226 -22.02 -22.39 -0.98
N LEU A 227 -22.56 -21.20 -0.73
CA LEU A 227 -23.93 -20.97 -0.25
C LEU A 227 -24.27 -21.72 1.05
N ASN A 228 -23.33 -21.81 1.97
CA ASN A 228 -23.61 -22.34 3.30
C ASN A 228 -24.15 -21.24 4.22
N ALA A 229 -25.16 -21.58 5.02
CA ALA A 229 -25.76 -20.67 5.99
C ALA A 229 -25.69 -21.25 7.41
N GLY A 230 -25.09 -20.53 8.34
CA GLY A 230 -24.83 -20.96 9.72
C GLY A 230 -23.33 -21.05 9.99
N ASN A 231 -22.88 -21.96 10.84
CA ASN A 231 -21.49 -21.99 11.24
C ASN A 231 -20.86 -23.38 11.00
N ILE A 232 -19.59 -23.38 10.63
CA ILE A 232 -18.77 -24.60 10.53
C ILE A 232 -19.34 -25.59 9.51
N ASN A 233 -19.95 -25.10 8.43
CA ASN A 233 -20.41 -25.99 7.38
C ASN A 233 -19.32 -26.17 6.32
N THR A 234 -19.23 -27.39 5.79
CA THR A 234 -18.35 -27.72 4.65
C THR A 234 -19.16 -28.30 3.51
N GLY A 235 -19.03 -27.73 2.32
CA GLY A 235 -19.73 -28.21 1.14
C GLY A 235 -20.62 -27.16 0.49
N VAL A 236 -21.79 -27.55 0.01
CA VAL A 236 -22.63 -26.67 -0.80
C VAL A 236 -24.07 -26.67 -0.32
N PHE A 237 -24.68 -25.50 -0.18
CA PHE A 237 -26.07 -25.31 0.22
C PHE A 237 -26.44 -25.96 1.56
N ASN A 238 -25.54 -25.96 2.52
CA ASN A 238 -25.89 -26.44 3.85
C ASN A 238 -26.48 -25.32 4.71
N ILE A 239 -27.53 -25.61 5.46
CA ILE A 239 -28.23 -24.68 6.36
C ILE A 239 -28.20 -25.24 7.79
N GLY A 240 -27.68 -24.48 8.76
CA GLY A 240 -27.51 -24.88 10.15
C GLY A 240 -26.04 -24.96 10.53
N HIS A 241 -25.67 -25.83 11.44
CA HIS A 241 -24.34 -25.87 12.00
C HIS A 241 -23.63 -27.21 11.78
N MET A 242 -22.32 -27.18 11.50
CA MET A 242 -21.47 -28.35 11.46
C MET A 242 -21.92 -29.41 10.43
N ASN A 243 -22.54 -28.97 9.32
CA ASN A 243 -22.91 -29.89 8.24
C ASN A 243 -21.73 -30.09 7.28
N ASN A 244 -21.60 -31.31 6.80
CA ASN A 244 -20.64 -31.66 5.77
C ASN A 244 -21.33 -32.36 4.60
N GLY A 245 -21.21 -31.77 3.40
CA GLY A 245 -21.82 -32.34 2.19
C GLY A 245 -22.69 -31.37 1.41
N LEU A 246 -23.81 -31.86 0.87
CA LEU A 246 -24.63 -31.11 -0.06
C LEU A 246 -26.08 -31.02 0.40
N PHE A 247 -26.67 -29.84 0.39
CA PHE A 247 -28.10 -29.60 0.64
C PHE A 247 -28.61 -30.12 1.99
N ASN A 248 -27.76 -30.13 3.02
CA ASN A 248 -28.18 -30.55 4.35
C ASN A 248 -28.87 -29.39 5.10
N THR A 249 -29.90 -29.73 5.87
CA THR A 249 -30.65 -28.76 6.71
C THR A 249 -30.73 -29.25 8.14
N GLY A 250 -30.30 -28.43 9.10
CA GLY A 250 -30.19 -28.75 10.52
C GLY A 250 -28.73 -28.86 10.92
N ASP A 251 -28.41 -29.60 11.94
CA ASP A 251 -27.09 -29.61 12.55
C ASP A 251 -26.39 -30.95 12.47
N MET A 252 -25.06 -30.94 12.31
CA MET A 252 -24.20 -32.13 12.35
C MET A 252 -24.55 -33.21 11.34
N ASN A 253 -25.08 -32.82 10.18
CA ASN A 253 -25.39 -33.78 9.11
C ASN A 253 -24.17 -34.02 8.23
N ASN A 254 -23.97 -35.26 7.81
CA ASN A 254 -22.87 -35.64 6.93
C ASN A 254 -23.38 -36.45 5.74
N GLY A 255 -23.41 -35.83 4.56
CA GLY A 255 -23.89 -36.46 3.33
C GLY A 255 -24.72 -35.54 2.46
N VAL A 256 -25.76 -36.06 1.84
CA VAL A 256 -26.55 -35.34 0.82
C VAL A 256 -28.03 -35.38 1.15
N PHE A 257 -28.68 -34.20 1.14
CA PHE A 257 -30.11 -34.00 1.39
C PHE A 257 -30.62 -34.44 2.76
N TYR A 258 -29.76 -34.51 3.75
CA TYR A 258 -30.17 -34.82 5.11
C TYR A 258 -30.91 -33.63 5.78
N ARG A 259 -31.87 -33.96 6.63
CA ARG A 259 -32.64 -33.00 7.42
C ARG A 259 -32.68 -33.44 8.88
N GLY A 260 -32.58 -32.51 9.80
CA GLY A 260 -32.59 -32.79 11.24
C GLY A 260 -31.21 -32.70 11.87
N VAL A 261 -30.92 -33.52 12.82
CA VAL A 261 -29.68 -33.46 13.60
C VAL A 261 -28.94 -34.80 13.54
N GLY A 262 -27.64 -34.75 13.25
CA GLY A 262 -26.77 -35.92 13.30
C GLY A 262 -27.03 -36.97 12.24
N GLN A 263 -27.61 -36.58 11.11
CA GLN A 263 -27.89 -37.52 10.01
C GLN A 263 -26.62 -37.84 9.21
N GLY A 264 -26.56 -39.03 8.67
CA GLY A 264 -25.41 -39.50 7.86
C GLY A 264 -24.81 -40.80 8.39
N SER A 265 -25.58 -41.56 9.17
CA SER A 265 -25.18 -42.93 9.58
C SER A 265 -25.25 -43.87 8.40
N LEU A 266 -24.30 -44.78 8.30
CA LEU A 266 -24.32 -45.87 7.37
C LEU A 266 -25.00 -47.09 8.04
N GLN A 267 -26.09 -47.56 7.47
CA GLN A 267 -26.81 -48.74 7.94
C GLN A 267 -26.56 -49.93 7.02
N PHE A 268 -26.12 -51.03 7.59
CA PHE A 268 -25.98 -52.29 6.91
C PHE A 268 -26.98 -53.28 7.48
N SER A 269 -27.78 -53.92 6.64
CA SER A 269 -28.60 -55.06 7.01
C SER A 269 -28.15 -56.25 6.19
N ILE A 270 -27.77 -57.32 6.84
CA ILE A 270 -27.42 -58.59 6.20
C ILE A 270 -28.53 -59.58 6.53
N THR A 271 -29.24 -60.00 5.51
CA THR A 271 -30.24 -61.08 5.62
C THR A 271 -29.75 -62.27 4.84
N THR A 272 -29.57 -63.41 5.52
CA THR A 272 -29.29 -64.65 4.83
C THR A 272 -30.60 -65.22 4.25
N PRO A 273 -30.59 -65.78 3.07
CA PRO A 273 -31.82 -66.45 2.56
C PRO A 273 -32.16 -67.71 3.40
N ASP A 274 -33.41 -68.08 3.38
CA ASP A 274 -33.82 -69.35 4.00
C ASP A 274 -33.05 -70.48 3.36
N LEU A 275 -32.44 -71.31 4.20
CA LEU A 275 -31.80 -72.54 3.72
C LEU A 275 -32.75 -73.71 3.92
N THR A 276 -33.24 -74.21 2.82
CA THR A 276 -34.11 -75.43 2.79
C THR A 276 -33.31 -76.58 2.27
N LEU A 277 -33.08 -77.58 3.08
CA LEU A 277 -32.46 -78.80 2.66
C LEU A 277 -33.59 -79.82 2.30
N PRO A 278 -33.61 -80.42 1.05
CA PRO A 278 -34.59 -81.38 0.65
C PRO A 278 -34.46 -82.63 1.53
N PRO A 279 -35.53 -83.42 1.61
CA PRO A 279 -35.49 -84.70 2.37
C PRO A 279 -34.45 -85.65 1.75
N LEU A 280 -33.57 -86.17 2.60
CA LEU A 280 -32.58 -87.14 2.17
C LEU A 280 -33.16 -88.55 2.35
N GLN A 281 -33.30 -89.28 1.26
CA GLN A 281 -33.78 -90.67 1.23
C GLN A 281 -32.57 -91.61 1.19
N ILE A 282 -32.33 -92.34 2.30
CA ILE A 282 -31.36 -93.42 2.39
C ILE A 282 -32.19 -94.69 2.66
N PRO A 283 -31.99 -95.83 1.94
CA PRO A 283 -32.76 -97.02 2.16
C PRO A 283 -32.72 -97.43 3.66
N GLY A 284 -33.91 -97.41 4.30
CA GLY A 284 -34.11 -97.73 5.71
C GLY A 284 -34.00 -96.50 6.68
N ILE A 285 -33.67 -95.34 6.20
CA ILE A 285 -33.59 -94.08 7.03
C ILE A 285 -34.28 -92.96 6.24
N SER A 286 -35.33 -92.37 6.80
CA SER A 286 -35.98 -91.19 6.24
C SER A 286 -35.54 -89.93 7.08
N VAL A 287 -34.86 -89.05 6.41
CA VAL A 287 -34.50 -87.70 7.05
C VAL A 287 -35.51 -86.69 6.50
N PRO A 288 -36.37 -86.14 7.34
CA PRO A 288 -37.34 -85.11 6.86
C PRO A 288 -36.65 -83.85 6.35
N ALA A 289 -37.36 -83.10 5.52
CA ALA A 289 -36.89 -81.79 5.09
C ALA A 289 -36.62 -80.90 6.32
N PHE A 290 -35.47 -80.21 6.33
CA PHE A 290 -35.07 -79.31 7.33
C PHE A 290 -34.96 -77.91 6.77
N SER A 291 -35.60 -76.96 7.38
CA SER A 291 -35.57 -75.57 6.98
C SER A 291 -34.97 -74.73 8.13
N LEU A 292 -33.93 -73.96 7.80
CA LEU A 292 -33.39 -72.89 8.65
C LEU A 292 -33.99 -71.55 8.19
N PRO A 293 -34.73 -70.90 9.09
CA PRO A 293 -35.26 -69.59 8.75
C PRO A 293 -34.14 -68.57 8.47
N ALA A 294 -34.47 -67.57 7.68
CA ALA A 294 -33.56 -66.47 7.43
C ALA A 294 -33.07 -65.81 8.70
N ILE A 295 -31.76 -65.65 8.83
CA ILE A 295 -31.17 -64.93 9.92
C ILE A 295 -30.92 -63.46 9.47
N THR A 296 -31.65 -62.53 10.08
CA THR A 296 -31.43 -61.12 9.92
C THR A 296 -30.53 -60.63 11.06
N LEU A 297 -29.35 -60.19 10.69
CA LEU A 297 -28.49 -59.46 11.66
C LEU A 297 -29.08 -58.09 11.88
N PRO A 298 -29.12 -57.61 13.17
CA PRO A 298 -29.55 -56.24 13.42
C PRO A 298 -28.72 -55.24 12.65
N SER A 299 -29.32 -54.18 12.18
CA SER A 299 -28.64 -53.16 11.43
C SER A 299 -27.47 -52.55 12.23
N LEU A 300 -26.26 -52.55 11.67
CA LEU A 300 -25.13 -51.87 12.22
C LEU A 300 -25.20 -50.43 11.77
N THR A 301 -25.38 -49.52 12.71
CA THR A 301 -25.34 -48.05 12.44
C THR A 301 -23.99 -47.53 12.78
N ILE A 302 -23.25 -47.03 11.79
CA ILE A 302 -22.00 -46.30 12.03
C ILE A 302 -22.39 -44.82 12.04
N PRO A 303 -22.31 -44.11 13.20
CA PRO A 303 -22.64 -42.70 13.29
C PRO A 303 -21.65 -41.89 12.45
N ALA A 304 -22.12 -40.76 11.91
CA ALA A 304 -21.28 -39.82 11.19
C ALA A 304 -20.08 -39.42 12.09
N ALA A 305 -18.89 -39.55 11.58
CA ALA A 305 -17.69 -39.14 12.30
C ALA A 305 -17.72 -37.59 12.45
N THR A 306 -17.93 -37.12 13.64
CA THR A 306 -17.70 -35.72 13.98
C THR A 306 -16.19 -35.52 14.13
N THR A 307 -15.50 -35.24 13.05
CA THR A 307 -14.14 -34.68 13.13
C THR A 307 -14.30 -33.19 13.43
N PRO A 308 -13.93 -32.70 14.61
CA PRO A 308 -13.77 -31.26 14.79
C PRO A 308 -12.69 -30.81 13.83
N ALA A 309 -13.01 -29.85 12.98
CA ALA A 309 -12.00 -29.19 12.17
C ALA A 309 -11.10 -28.42 13.15
N ASN A 310 -10.00 -29.04 13.57
CA ASN A 310 -8.91 -28.31 14.19
C ASN A 310 -8.22 -27.52 13.07
N ILE A 311 -8.68 -26.32 12.87
CA ILE A 311 -7.91 -25.30 12.14
C ILE A 311 -6.98 -24.68 13.17
N THR A 312 -5.74 -25.15 13.22
CA THR A 312 -4.64 -24.42 13.84
C THR A 312 -4.20 -23.37 12.82
N VAL A 313 -4.33 -22.08 13.20
CA VAL A 313 -3.77 -20.92 12.49
C VAL A 313 -2.30 -20.77 12.87
#